data_0c5631d5118e4951484feb72350b1a88
#
_entry.id   0c5631d5118e4951484feb72350b1a88
#
_cell.length_a   1.000
_cell.length_b   1.000
_cell.length_c   1.000
_cell.angle_alpha   90.00
_cell.angle_beta   90.00
_cell.angle_gamma   90.00
#
_symmetry.space_group_name_H-M   'P 1'
#
loop_
_entity.id
_entity.type
_entity.pdbx_description
1 polymer ?
#
loop_
_entity_poly.entity_id
_entity_poly.type
_entity_poly.pdbx_seq_one_letter_code
_entity_poly.pdbx_strand_id
1 'polypeptide(L)'
;MNMKISEKVNEIDVEELTECPECDSEHIVRDYKRGEVTCRNCGLVVDDQVIDQGPEWRAFDSEQNERRARGGAPMSVMVHDKGLSTDIGWGGRDINGNNVPTKNRAQVYRMRKWQNRTRASNSADRNLAQALNELNRLASKIGLHRQVREEAAMLYRRAVQDNLVRGRSVEGVAAAALYGACRRCEVPRTLSEITEASRASKKEVGRTYRYISRELKLNLQPASPSVYIIRFCRELELPGDVENTAISILNQ
;
A
#
# COMPACT_ATOMS: atom_id res chain seq x y z
N MET A 1 -27.17 44.35 -9.90
CA MET A 1 -27.73 43.00 -10.09
C MET A 1 -26.57 41.99 -10.10
N ASN A 2 -25.70 42.05 -9.08
CA ASN A 2 -24.43 41.29 -9.01
C ASN A 2 -24.20 40.71 -7.59
N MET A 3 -25.19 39.99 -7.06
CA MET A 3 -25.07 39.46 -5.68
C MET A 3 -25.69 38.06 -5.50
N LYS A 4 -25.62 37.21 -6.50
CA LYS A 4 -26.12 35.81 -6.41
C LYS A 4 -25.21 34.74 -7.01
N ILE A 5 -24.00 35.07 -7.47
CA ILE A 5 -23.08 34.10 -8.09
C ILE A 5 -22.06 33.53 -7.09
N SER A 6 -21.83 34.22 -5.94
CA SER A 6 -20.78 33.82 -4.98
C SER A 6 -21.18 32.69 -4.00
N GLU A 7 -22.45 32.31 -3.92
CA GLU A 7 -22.90 31.27 -2.95
C GLU A 7 -23.02 29.86 -3.54
N LYS A 8 -22.86 29.68 -4.85
CA LYS A 8 -22.96 28.35 -5.51
C LYS A 8 -21.62 27.68 -5.82
N VAL A 9 -20.50 28.36 -5.66
CA VAL A 9 -19.17 27.84 -6.01
C VAL A 9 -18.53 27.04 -4.87
N ASN A 10 -19.08 27.11 -3.65
CA ASN A 10 -18.48 26.47 -2.45
C ASN A 10 -18.79 24.97 -2.27
N GLU A 11 -19.48 24.32 -3.21
CA GLU A 11 -19.80 22.88 -3.10
C GLU A 11 -19.32 22.02 -4.30
N ILE A 12 -18.50 22.58 -5.19
CA ILE A 12 -17.96 21.79 -6.29
C ILE A 12 -16.54 21.35 -5.89
N ASP A 13 -16.32 20.04 -5.73
CA ASP A 13 -15.00 19.46 -5.54
C ASP A 13 -14.10 19.89 -6.70
N VAL A 14 -13.15 20.75 -6.44
CA VAL A 14 -12.25 21.38 -7.43
C VAL A 14 -11.34 20.33 -8.12
N GLU A 15 -11.27 19.11 -7.58
CA GLU A 15 -10.55 17.98 -8.20
C GLU A 15 -11.23 17.47 -9.49
N GLU A 16 -12.52 17.74 -9.70
CA GLU A 16 -13.31 17.29 -10.87
C GLU A 16 -13.62 18.39 -11.90
N LEU A 17 -13.17 19.65 -11.67
CA LEU A 17 -13.40 20.72 -12.63
C LEU A 17 -12.58 20.51 -13.90
N THR A 18 -13.25 20.07 -14.95
CA THR A 18 -12.70 19.88 -16.29
C THR A 18 -12.89 21.10 -17.20
N GLU A 19 -13.83 22.00 -16.88
CA GLU A 19 -14.23 23.13 -17.71
C GLU A 19 -14.33 24.43 -16.91
N CYS A 20 -13.99 25.54 -17.55
CA CYS A 20 -14.08 26.86 -16.95
C CYS A 20 -15.54 27.35 -16.83
N PRO A 21 -16.01 27.82 -15.67
CA PRO A 21 -17.41 28.23 -15.48
C PRO A 21 -17.78 29.54 -16.21
N GLU A 22 -16.85 30.30 -16.74
CA GLU A 22 -17.13 31.54 -17.48
C GLU A 22 -17.02 31.40 -19.00
N CYS A 23 -16.07 30.60 -19.49
CA CYS A 23 -15.80 30.51 -20.92
C CYS A 23 -15.88 29.09 -21.49
N ASP A 24 -16.34 28.13 -20.70
CA ASP A 24 -16.49 26.70 -21.03
C ASP A 24 -15.23 26.07 -21.67
N SER A 25 -14.07 26.62 -21.35
CA SER A 25 -12.78 26.19 -21.89
C SER A 25 -12.18 25.09 -21.01
N GLU A 26 -11.68 24.04 -21.64
CA GLU A 26 -10.96 22.93 -20.97
C GLU A 26 -9.53 23.31 -20.54
N HIS A 27 -9.05 24.54 -20.87
CA HIS A 27 -7.69 24.96 -20.60
C HIS A 27 -7.52 25.52 -19.18
N ILE A 28 -7.62 24.67 -18.18
CA ILE A 28 -7.39 24.99 -16.78
C ILE A 28 -5.94 24.66 -16.41
N VAL A 29 -5.23 25.63 -15.82
CA VAL A 29 -3.83 25.49 -15.39
C VAL A 29 -3.76 25.62 -13.88
N ARG A 30 -3.13 24.65 -13.22
CA ARG A 30 -2.84 24.67 -11.78
C ARG A 30 -1.45 25.24 -11.55
N ASP A 31 -1.36 26.36 -10.88
CA ASP A 31 -0.08 26.94 -10.44
C ASP A 31 0.20 26.58 -8.98
N TYR A 32 0.95 25.51 -8.78
CA TYR A 32 1.34 25.05 -7.43
C TYR A 32 2.22 26.03 -6.66
N LYS A 33 2.85 27.01 -7.34
CA LYS A 33 3.68 28.02 -6.66
C LYS A 33 2.83 29.12 -6.02
N ARG A 34 1.68 29.43 -6.63
CA ARG A 34 0.74 30.42 -6.13
C ARG A 34 -0.42 29.79 -5.37
N GLY A 35 -0.62 28.47 -5.52
CA GLY A 35 -1.76 27.76 -4.95
C GLY A 35 -3.09 28.12 -5.62
N GLU A 36 -3.04 28.50 -6.91
CA GLU A 36 -4.19 28.97 -7.69
C GLU A 36 -4.50 28.04 -8.85
N VAL A 37 -5.78 27.89 -9.14
CA VAL A 37 -6.28 27.24 -10.37
C VAL A 37 -6.84 28.32 -11.28
N THR A 38 -6.22 28.53 -12.45
CA THR A 38 -6.59 29.62 -13.36
C THR A 38 -6.99 29.10 -14.74
N CYS A 39 -7.96 29.72 -15.37
CA CYS A 39 -8.27 29.48 -16.77
C CYS A 39 -7.31 30.25 -17.67
N ARG A 40 -6.68 29.57 -18.62
CA ARG A 40 -5.70 30.16 -19.54
C ARG A 40 -6.34 31.07 -20.60
N ASN A 41 -7.61 30.90 -20.89
CA ASN A 41 -8.32 31.65 -21.94
C ASN A 41 -8.90 32.97 -21.42
N CYS A 42 -9.62 32.94 -20.29
CA CYS A 42 -10.27 34.13 -19.73
C CYS A 42 -9.53 34.72 -18.52
N GLY A 43 -8.56 34.00 -17.95
CA GLY A 43 -7.81 34.44 -16.77
C GLY A 43 -8.58 34.35 -15.45
N LEU A 44 -9.76 33.71 -15.44
CA LEU A 44 -10.53 33.48 -14.22
C LEU A 44 -9.73 32.64 -13.24
N VAL A 45 -9.61 33.08 -12.00
CA VAL A 45 -9.11 32.26 -10.89
C VAL A 45 -10.31 31.46 -10.36
N VAL A 46 -10.26 30.16 -10.56
CA VAL A 46 -11.34 29.23 -10.17
C VAL A 46 -11.22 28.86 -8.69
N ASP A 47 -9.97 28.68 -8.22
CA ASP A 47 -9.65 28.37 -6.84
C ASP A 47 -8.33 29.07 -6.46
N ASP A 48 -8.30 29.67 -5.25
CA ASP A 48 -7.14 30.38 -4.69
C ASP A 48 -6.58 29.69 -3.44
N GLN A 49 -7.10 28.52 -3.06
CA GLN A 49 -6.73 27.81 -1.84
C GLN A 49 -6.26 26.39 -2.08
N VAL A 50 -5.58 26.14 -3.21
CA VAL A 50 -5.05 24.81 -3.52
C VAL A 50 -3.96 24.45 -2.51
N ILE A 51 -4.25 23.41 -1.73
CA ILE A 51 -3.30 22.90 -0.74
C ILE A 51 -2.19 22.14 -1.45
N ASP A 52 -0.94 22.58 -1.24
CA ASP A 52 0.23 21.82 -1.67
C ASP A 52 0.42 20.59 -0.75
N GLN A 53 0.17 19.41 -1.29
CA GLN A 53 0.39 18.14 -0.59
C GLN A 53 1.86 17.69 -0.60
N GLY A 54 2.74 18.46 -1.26
CA GLY A 54 4.16 18.17 -1.31
C GLY A 54 4.86 18.40 0.03
N PRO A 55 6.04 17.80 0.25
CA PRO A 55 6.82 18.08 1.45
C PRO A 55 7.39 19.50 1.39
N GLU A 56 7.11 20.31 2.40
CA GLU A 56 7.61 21.70 2.54
C GLU A 56 9.14 21.81 2.59
N TRP A 57 9.84 20.70 2.73
CA TRP A 57 11.28 20.63 2.93
C TRP A 57 11.87 19.40 2.21
N ARG A 58 13.12 19.52 1.81
CA ARG A 58 13.88 18.41 1.22
C ARG A 58 14.69 17.72 2.29
N ALA A 59 14.67 16.39 2.32
CA ALA A 59 15.54 15.55 3.11
C ALA A 59 16.40 14.71 2.17
N PHE A 60 17.69 14.68 2.43
CA PHE A 60 18.64 13.87 1.66
C PHE A 60 18.90 12.53 2.33
N ASP A 61 18.73 12.47 3.67
CA ASP A 61 18.95 11.29 4.49
C ASP A 61 17.68 10.90 5.25
N SER A 62 17.54 9.59 5.56
CA SER A 62 16.44 9.06 6.37
C SER A 62 16.36 9.73 7.75
N GLU A 63 17.51 10.02 8.38
CA GLU A 63 17.58 10.69 9.68
C GLU A 63 17.08 12.15 9.61
N GLN A 64 17.39 12.86 8.53
CA GLN A 64 16.86 14.21 8.31
C GLN A 64 15.37 14.19 8.06
N ASN A 65 14.88 13.17 7.33
CA ASN A 65 13.47 12.96 7.09
C ASN A 65 12.71 12.75 8.41
N GLU A 66 13.20 11.88 9.29
CA GLU A 66 12.59 11.63 10.60
C GLU A 66 12.58 12.88 11.50
N ARG A 67 13.65 13.67 11.50
CA ARG A 67 13.76 14.90 12.31
C ARG A 67 12.86 16.04 11.81
N ARG A 68 12.63 16.13 10.50
CA ARG A 68 11.85 17.20 9.88
C ARG A 68 10.39 16.83 9.64
N ALA A 69 10.06 15.55 9.70
CA ALA A 69 8.71 15.07 9.48
C ALA A 69 7.75 15.65 10.53
N ARG A 70 6.79 16.47 10.07
CA ARG A 70 5.73 17.04 10.90
C ARG A 70 4.49 16.15 10.94
N GLY A 71 4.31 15.34 9.92
CA GLY A 71 3.22 14.37 9.84
C GLY A 71 3.63 12.99 10.35
N GLY A 72 2.65 12.15 10.65
CA GLY A 72 2.87 10.73 10.94
C GLY A 72 3.30 9.95 9.69
N ALA A 73 3.59 8.66 9.87
CA ALA A 73 3.84 7.76 8.75
C ALA A 73 2.63 7.72 7.80
N PRO A 74 2.85 7.59 6.47
CA PRO A 74 1.75 7.50 5.52
C PRO A 74 0.86 6.29 5.83
N MET A 75 -0.44 6.44 5.57
CA MET A 75 -1.38 5.34 5.74
C MET A 75 -0.96 4.15 4.87
N SER A 76 -0.88 2.96 5.48
CA SER A 76 -0.52 1.74 4.77
C SER A 76 -1.43 0.58 5.15
N VAL A 77 -1.90 -0.15 4.15
CA VAL A 77 -2.69 -1.38 4.33
C VAL A 77 -1.86 -2.50 4.96
N MET A 78 -0.52 -2.38 4.91
CA MET A 78 0.43 -3.35 5.45
C MET A 78 0.51 -3.35 6.99
N VAL A 79 0.02 -2.30 7.64
CA VAL A 79 -0.02 -2.20 9.12
C VAL A 79 -1.42 -2.56 9.60
N HIS A 80 -1.56 -3.34 10.68
CA HIS A 80 -2.85 -3.85 11.17
C HIS A 80 -3.88 -2.74 11.40
N ASP A 81 -3.46 -1.58 11.91
CA ASP A 81 -4.25 -0.38 12.18
C ASP A 81 -4.24 0.65 11.03
N LYS A 82 -3.68 0.30 9.87
CA LYS A 82 -3.46 1.17 8.70
C LYS A 82 -2.57 2.39 8.98
N GLY A 83 -1.84 2.40 10.10
CA GLY A 83 -1.01 3.52 10.51
C GLY A 83 -1.76 4.64 11.24
N LEU A 84 -3.00 4.39 11.69
CA LEU A 84 -3.82 5.39 12.38
C LEU A 84 -3.45 5.56 13.86
N SER A 85 -2.81 4.57 14.49
CA SER A 85 -2.41 4.68 15.89
C SER A 85 -1.03 5.33 16.04
N THR A 86 -0.91 6.15 17.07
CA THR A 86 0.38 6.74 17.45
C THR A 86 1.19 5.75 18.29
N ASP A 87 2.51 5.90 18.31
CA ASP A 87 3.41 5.06 19.11
C ASP A 87 4.30 5.91 20.03
N ILE A 88 4.51 5.44 21.26
CA ILE A 88 5.42 6.07 22.21
C ILE A 88 6.82 5.49 21.97
N GLY A 89 7.69 6.27 21.33
CA GLY A 89 9.02 5.86 20.93
C GLY A 89 9.86 5.24 22.06
N TRP A 90 10.71 4.28 21.74
CA TRP A 90 11.53 3.54 22.70
C TRP A 90 12.72 4.35 23.25
N GLY A 91 13.14 5.38 22.54
CA GLY A 91 14.37 6.13 22.81
C GLY A 91 14.41 6.91 24.13
N GLY A 92 13.30 7.02 24.86
CA GLY A 92 13.27 7.81 26.09
C GLY A 92 13.63 9.29 25.89
N ARG A 93 13.51 9.78 24.66
CA ARG A 93 13.72 11.18 24.25
C ARG A 93 12.40 11.80 23.82
N ASP A 94 12.26 13.08 24.07
CA ASP A 94 11.18 13.92 23.59
C ASP A 94 11.39 14.26 22.10
N ILE A 95 10.37 14.77 21.41
CA ILE A 95 10.43 15.22 20.01
C ILE A 95 11.57 16.25 19.79
N ASN A 96 11.91 17.03 20.81
CA ASN A 96 13.01 17.99 20.80
C ASN A 96 14.40 17.36 21.05
N GLY A 97 14.48 16.02 21.15
CA GLY A 97 15.73 15.30 21.43
C GLY A 97 16.16 15.28 22.91
N ASN A 98 15.41 15.92 23.82
CA ASN A 98 15.70 15.97 25.24
C ASN A 98 15.40 14.63 25.91
N ASN A 99 16.27 14.19 26.84
CA ASN A 99 16.03 12.97 27.58
C ASN A 99 14.87 13.14 28.57
N VAL A 100 13.98 12.14 28.64
CA VAL A 100 12.91 12.10 29.61
C VAL A 100 13.52 12.08 31.04
N PRO A 101 13.08 12.99 31.93
CA PRO A 101 13.57 13.05 33.31
C PRO A 101 13.43 11.69 34.01
N THR A 102 14.40 11.35 34.87
CA THR A 102 14.43 10.07 35.61
C THR A 102 13.14 9.81 36.39
N LYS A 103 12.53 10.84 36.94
CA LYS A 103 11.25 10.76 37.67
C LYS A 103 10.10 10.23 36.78
N ASN A 104 10.11 10.55 35.50
CA ASN A 104 9.01 10.21 34.58
C ASN A 104 9.26 8.91 33.80
N ARG A 105 10.46 8.34 33.84
CA ARG A 105 10.81 7.11 33.11
C ARG A 105 9.91 5.93 33.44
N ALA A 106 9.61 5.74 34.73
CA ALA A 106 8.71 4.67 35.16
C ALA A 106 7.26 4.88 34.66
N GLN A 107 6.80 6.13 34.56
CA GLN A 107 5.49 6.45 34.02
C GLN A 107 5.44 6.18 32.52
N VAL A 108 6.42 6.66 31.76
CA VAL A 108 6.53 6.41 30.30
C VAL A 108 6.62 4.91 30.00
N TYR A 109 7.37 4.14 30.79
CA TYR A 109 7.41 2.68 30.67
C TYR A 109 6.04 2.03 30.86
N ARG A 110 5.29 2.44 31.87
CA ARG A 110 3.92 1.95 32.11
C ARG A 110 2.99 2.32 30.95
N MET A 111 3.07 3.57 30.45
CA MET A 111 2.27 4.03 29.32
C MET A 111 2.54 3.18 28.07
N ARG A 112 3.81 2.92 27.73
CA ARG A 112 4.19 2.02 26.63
C ARG A 112 3.62 0.61 26.80
N LYS A 113 3.72 0.06 28.00
CA LYS A 113 3.19 -1.27 28.31
C LYS A 113 1.68 -1.34 28.09
N TRP A 114 0.95 -0.29 28.49
CA TRP A 114 -0.47 -0.20 28.28
C TRP A 114 -0.82 0.02 26.81
N GLN A 115 -0.11 0.90 26.14
CA GLN A 115 -0.28 1.15 24.70
C GLN A 115 -0.12 -0.15 23.88
N ASN A 116 0.94 -0.91 24.13
CA ASN A 116 1.15 -2.20 23.43
C ASN A 116 0.04 -3.21 23.70
N ARG A 117 -0.58 -3.18 24.88
CA ARG A 117 -1.74 -4.02 25.18
C ARG A 117 -3.01 -3.56 24.49
N THR A 118 -3.22 -2.24 24.41
CA THR A 118 -4.42 -1.64 23.83
C THR A 118 -4.39 -1.70 22.31
N ARG A 119 -3.22 -1.54 21.71
CA ARG A 119 -3.02 -1.53 20.26
C ARG A 119 -3.46 -2.83 19.58
N ALA A 120 -3.31 -3.97 20.24
CA ALA A 120 -3.78 -5.27 19.76
C ALA A 120 -4.63 -5.95 20.83
N SER A 121 -5.74 -5.31 21.21
CA SER A 121 -6.61 -5.81 22.27
C SER A 121 -7.34 -7.09 21.88
N ASN A 122 -7.76 -7.20 20.62
CA ASN A 122 -8.51 -8.33 20.10
C ASN A 122 -7.58 -9.44 19.59
N SER A 123 -8.00 -10.68 19.71
CA SER A 123 -7.28 -11.83 19.13
C SER A 123 -7.20 -11.75 17.61
N ALA A 124 -8.22 -11.20 16.96
CA ALA A 124 -8.26 -10.99 15.52
C ALA A 124 -7.18 -10.00 15.07
N ASP A 125 -7.01 -8.87 15.77
CA ASP A 125 -6.00 -7.85 15.46
C ASP A 125 -4.57 -8.38 15.65
N ARG A 126 -4.34 -9.20 16.69
CA ARG A 126 -3.06 -9.88 16.90
C ARG A 126 -2.73 -10.86 15.78
N ASN A 127 -3.71 -11.65 15.37
CA ASN A 127 -3.56 -12.61 14.27
C ASN A 127 -3.32 -11.86 12.94
N LEU A 128 -4.03 -10.75 12.70
CA LEU A 128 -3.84 -9.91 11.54
C LEU A 128 -2.43 -9.30 11.52
N ALA A 129 -1.96 -8.75 12.63
CA ALA A 129 -0.61 -8.20 12.75
C ALA A 129 0.47 -9.27 12.47
N GLN A 130 0.31 -10.47 13.04
CA GLN A 130 1.20 -11.59 12.77
C GLN A 130 1.20 -12.00 11.30
N ALA A 131 0.04 -12.06 10.68
CA ALA A 131 -0.11 -12.41 9.27
C ALA A 131 0.52 -11.38 8.33
N LEU A 132 0.33 -10.08 8.59
CA LEU A 132 0.92 -9.01 7.80
C LEU A 132 2.44 -8.99 7.94
N ASN A 133 2.99 -9.28 9.12
CA ASN A 133 4.43 -9.43 9.33
C ASN A 133 4.97 -10.63 8.55
N GLU A 134 4.28 -11.76 8.57
CA GLU A 134 4.67 -12.95 7.80
C GLU A 134 4.59 -12.69 6.30
N LEU A 135 3.55 -12.00 5.84
CA LEU A 135 3.39 -11.59 4.45
C LEU A 135 4.55 -10.68 3.99
N ASN A 136 4.93 -9.70 4.82
CA ASN A 136 6.09 -8.85 4.57
C ASN A 136 7.39 -9.64 4.49
N ARG A 137 7.59 -10.59 5.41
CA ARG A 137 8.75 -11.47 5.43
C ARG A 137 8.86 -12.29 4.14
N LEU A 138 7.75 -12.92 3.71
CA LEU A 138 7.68 -13.70 2.48
C LEU A 138 7.95 -12.85 1.25
N ALA A 139 7.28 -11.69 1.16
CA ALA A 139 7.42 -10.77 0.04
C ALA A 139 8.85 -10.20 -0.07
N SER A 140 9.51 -9.93 1.06
CA SER A 140 10.91 -9.48 1.08
C SER A 140 11.87 -10.59 0.65
N LYS A 141 11.64 -11.84 1.08
CA LYS A 141 12.46 -13.01 0.69
C LYS A 141 12.39 -13.29 -0.83
N ILE A 142 11.21 -13.07 -1.43
CA ILE A 142 10.98 -13.30 -2.88
C ILE A 142 11.35 -12.06 -3.71
N GLY A 143 11.55 -10.89 -3.09
CA GLY A 143 11.85 -9.63 -3.79
C GLY A 143 10.63 -9.04 -4.50
N LEU A 144 9.44 -9.04 -3.87
CA LEU A 144 8.23 -8.50 -4.46
C LEU A 144 8.10 -6.98 -4.26
N HIS A 145 7.51 -6.30 -5.25
CA HIS A 145 7.23 -4.88 -5.21
C HIS A 145 6.19 -4.52 -4.14
N ARG A 146 6.19 -3.24 -3.72
CA ARG A 146 5.26 -2.72 -2.72
C ARG A 146 3.79 -2.94 -3.12
N GLN A 147 3.44 -2.69 -4.38
CA GLN A 147 2.08 -2.87 -4.90
C GLN A 147 1.55 -4.30 -4.67
N VAL A 148 2.35 -5.33 -4.97
CA VAL A 148 1.96 -6.74 -4.74
C VAL A 148 1.77 -7.02 -3.26
N ARG A 149 2.59 -6.42 -2.38
CA ARG A 149 2.46 -6.58 -0.92
C ARG A 149 1.17 -5.95 -0.41
N GLU A 150 0.83 -4.75 -0.86
CA GLU A 150 -0.39 -4.04 -0.49
C GLU A 150 -1.63 -4.80 -0.97
N GLU A 151 -1.60 -5.32 -2.21
CA GLU A 151 -2.67 -6.16 -2.75
C GLU A 151 -2.85 -7.45 -1.95
N ALA A 152 -1.76 -8.12 -1.58
CA ALA A 152 -1.80 -9.32 -0.75
C ALA A 152 -2.38 -9.02 0.66
N ALA A 153 -2.02 -7.87 1.23
CA ALA A 153 -2.58 -7.41 2.50
C ALA A 153 -4.08 -7.14 2.40
N MET A 154 -4.54 -6.55 1.29
CA MET A 154 -5.98 -6.36 1.04
C MET A 154 -6.73 -7.68 0.90
N LEU A 155 -6.19 -8.63 0.14
CA LEU A 155 -6.77 -9.97 0.01
C LEU A 155 -6.85 -10.68 1.36
N TYR A 156 -5.79 -10.59 2.17
CA TYR A 156 -5.78 -11.19 3.51
C TYR A 156 -6.83 -10.55 4.43
N ARG A 157 -6.97 -9.22 4.41
CA ARG A 157 -7.98 -8.49 5.20
C ARG A 157 -9.41 -8.90 4.82
N ARG A 158 -9.70 -9.02 3.53
CA ARG A 158 -10.98 -9.53 3.04
C ARG A 158 -11.24 -10.96 3.54
N ALA A 159 -10.23 -11.83 3.45
CA ALA A 159 -10.35 -13.19 3.95
C ALA A 159 -10.61 -13.26 5.46
N VAL A 160 -10.08 -12.32 6.26
CA VAL A 160 -10.38 -12.19 7.69
C VAL A 160 -11.80 -11.70 7.92
N GLN A 161 -12.25 -10.69 7.17
CA GLN A 161 -13.62 -10.15 7.27
C GLN A 161 -14.68 -11.20 6.97
N ASP A 162 -14.43 -12.03 5.96
CA ASP A 162 -15.32 -13.13 5.54
C ASP A 162 -15.11 -14.42 6.38
N ASN A 163 -14.32 -14.36 7.46
CA ASN A 163 -14.00 -15.49 8.35
C ASN A 163 -13.38 -16.72 7.64
N LEU A 164 -12.74 -16.54 6.48
CA LEU A 164 -12.15 -17.62 5.69
C LEU A 164 -10.84 -18.17 6.27
N VAL A 165 -10.25 -17.45 7.23
CA VAL A 165 -8.98 -17.81 7.89
C VAL A 165 -9.19 -18.86 8.99
N ARG A 166 -10.41 -19.00 9.51
CA ARG A 166 -10.70 -19.87 10.64
C ARG A 166 -10.40 -21.34 10.32
N GLY A 167 -9.66 -22.03 11.21
CA GLY A 167 -9.27 -23.42 11.05
C GLY A 167 -8.12 -23.66 10.06
N ARG A 168 -7.41 -22.60 9.64
CA ARG A 168 -6.25 -22.66 8.75
C ARG A 168 -5.02 -22.04 9.41
N SER A 169 -3.82 -22.44 8.96
CA SER A 169 -2.60 -21.81 9.44
C SER A 169 -2.48 -20.37 8.91
N VAL A 170 -2.06 -19.46 9.77
CA VAL A 170 -1.81 -18.04 9.40
C VAL A 170 -0.80 -17.95 8.26
N GLU A 171 0.26 -18.77 8.33
CA GLU A 171 1.33 -18.82 7.34
C GLU A 171 0.82 -19.32 5.98
N GLY A 172 -0.02 -20.38 5.97
CA GLY A 172 -0.61 -20.92 4.75
C GLY A 172 -1.58 -19.95 4.08
N VAL A 173 -2.36 -19.19 4.87
CA VAL A 173 -3.28 -18.16 4.34
C VAL A 173 -2.48 -16.95 3.82
N ALA A 174 -1.43 -16.52 4.52
CA ALA A 174 -0.56 -15.42 4.08
C ALA A 174 0.15 -15.76 2.75
N ALA A 175 0.69 -16.98 2.63
CA ALA A 175 1.31 -17.46 1.40
C ALA A 175 0.30 -17.58 0.24
N ALA A 176 -0.93 -18.03 0.52
CA ALA A 176 -2.01 -18.12 -0.46
C ALA A 176 -2.47 -16.72 -0.93
N ALA A 177 -2.60 -15.75 -0.02
CA ALA A 177 -2.93 -14.37 -0.34
C ALA A 177 -1.84 -13.72 -1.19
N LEU A 178 -0.57 -13.97 -0.86
CA LEU A 178 0.58 -13.47 -1.63
C LEU A 178 0.59 -14.06 -3.05
N TYR A 179 0.32 -15.37 -3.20
CA TYR A 179 0.19 -16.00 -4.52
C TYR A 179 -0.97 -15.39 -5.32
N GLY A 180 -2.12 -15.18 -4.68
CA GLY A 180 -3.27 -14.53 -5.29
C GLY A 180 -2.97 -13.11 -5.78
N ALA A 181 -2.24 -12.33 -4.98
CA ALA A 181 -1.80 -10.99 -5.35
C ALA A 181 -0.80 -11.00 -6.53
N CYS A 182 0.18 -11.91 -6.53
CA CYS A 182 1.09 -12.08 -7.67
C CYS A 182 0.31 -12.37 -8.97
N ARG A 183 -0.73 -13.22 -8.89
CA ARG A 183 -1.58 -13.54 -10.03
C ARG A 183 -2.40 -12.34 -10.49
N ARG A 184 -2.90 -11.53 -9.56
CA ARG A 184 -3.72 -10.35 -9.86
C ARG A 184 -2.89 -9.20 -10.45
N CYS A 185 -1.66 -9.04 -9.95
CA CYS A 185 -0.72 -8.04 -10.46
C CYS A 185 0.11 -8.54 -11.65
N GLU A 186 -0.19 -9.71 -12.21
CA GLU A 186 0.53 -10.33 -13.34
C GLU A 186 2.03 -10.51 -13.12
N VAL A 187 2.45 -10.62 -11.85
CA VAL A 187 3.85 -10.88 -11.51
C VAL A 187 4.13 -12.38 -11.60
N PRO A 188 5.05 -12.82 -12.48
CA PRO A 188 5.31 -14.25 -12.73
C PRO A 188 6.05 -14.89 -11.56
N ARG A 189 5.30 -15.38 -10.58
CA ARG A 189 5.83 -16.18 -9.46
C ARG A 189 5.11 -17.52 -9.39
N THR A 190 5.88 -18.58 -9.26
CA THR A 190 5.34 -19.93 -9.16
C THR A 190 4.88 -20.24 -7.72
N LEU A 191 3.93 -21.16 -7.58
CA LEU A 191 3.50 -21.64 -6.27
C LEU A 191 4.66 -22.29 -5.50
N SER A 192 5.59 -22.94 -6.20
CA SER A 192 6.77 -23.58 -5.60
C SER A 192 7.70 -22.56 -4.96
N GLU A 193 8.03 -21.46 -5.64
CA GLU A 193 8.86 -20.38 -5.10
C GLU A 193 8.26 -19.77 -3.81
N ILE A 194 6.94 -19.56 -3.80
CA ILE A 194 6.27 -19.00 -2.62
C ILE A 194 6.30 -20.00 -1.46
N THR A 195 6.13 -21.30 -1.75
CA THR A 195 6.18 -22.32 -0.70
C THR A 195 7.57 -22.56 -0.15
N GLU A 196 8.64 -22.45 -0.95
CA GLU A 196 10.03 -22.50 -0.51
C GLU A 196 10.39 -21.32 0.42
N ALA A 197 9.79 -20.16 0.18
CA ALA A 197 9.92 -19.01 1.05
C ALA A 197 9.11 -19.16 2.35
N SER A 198 7.98 -19.87 2.30
CA SER A 198 7.05 -20.07 3.41
C SER A 198 7.43 -21.31 4.24
N ARG A 199 6.81 -21.43 5.42
CA ARG A 199 6.90 -22.63 6.25
C ARG A 199 5.76 -23.63 5.99
N ALA A 200 4.78 -23.22 5.15
CA ALA A 200 3.63 -24.05 4.82
C ALA A 200 3.91 -24.98 3.65
N SER A 201 3.26 -26.14 3.63
CA SER A 201 3.41 -27.10 2.53
C SER A 201 2.73 -26.62 1.25
N LYS A 202 3.28 -26.99 0.08
CA LYS A 202 2.70 -26.66 -1.24
C LYS A 202 1.25 -27.10 -1.37
N LYS A 203 0.91 -28.27 -0.80
CA LYS A 203 -0.43 -28.82 -0.83
C LYS A 203 -1.43 -27.99 0.00
N GLU A 204 -0.99 -27.49 1.15
CA GLU A 204 -1.76 -26.62 2.03
C GLU A 204 -1.99 -25.24 1.38
N VAL A 205 -0.94 -24.59 0.90
CA VAL A 205 -1.04 -23.28 0.22
C VAL A 205 -1.95 -23.37 -1.00
N GLY A 206 -1.80 -24.42 -1.83
CA GLY A 206 -2.64 -24.63 -3.01
C GLY A 206 -4.12 -24.87 -2.69
N ARG A 207 -4.42 -25.61 -1.62
CA ARG A 207 -5.81 -25.81 -1.15
C ARG A 207 -6.39 -24.50 -0.61
N THR A 208 -5.63 -23.78 0.19
CA THR A 208 -6.05 -22.50 0.79
C THR A 208 -6.27 -21.45 -0.29
N TYR A 209 -5.38 -21.35 -1.28
CA TYR A 209 -5.53 -20.44 -2.42
C TYR A 209 -6.83 -20.73 -3.21
N ARG A 210 -7.07 -21.98 -3.59
CA ARG A 210 -8.30 -22.34 -4.32
C ARG A 210 -9.57 -22.03 -3.53
N TYR A 211 -9.53 -22.24 -2.23
CA TYR A 211 -10.65 -21.91 -1.35
C TYR A 211 -10.88 -20.40 -1.32
N ILE A 212 -9.87 -19.61 -0.99
CA ILE A 212 -9.95 -18.14 -0.93
C ILE A 212 -10.36 -17.55 -2.29
N SER A 213 -9.76 -18.03 -3.38
CA SER A 213 -10.09 -17.57 -4.73
C SER A 213 -11.55 -17.80 -5.11
N ARG A 214 -12.13 -18.91 -4.67
CA ARG A 214 -13.54 -19.24 -4.90
C ARG A 214 -14.47 -18.35 -4.06
N GLU A 215 -14.22 -18.25 -2.76
CA GLU A 215 -15.08 -17.48 -1.85
C GLU A 215 -15.03 -15.97 -2.14
N LEU A 216 -13.84 -15.41 -2.37
CA LEU A 216 -13.68 -14.00 -2.73
C LEU A 216 -14.02 -13.71 -4.20
N LYS A 217 -14.41 -14.71 -5.00
CA LYS A 217 -14.76 -14.59 -6.44
C LYS A 217 -13.69 -13.82 -7.23
N LEU A 218 -12.41 -14.16 -7.04
CA LEU A 218 -11.31 -13.41 -7.65
C LEU A 218 -11.28 -13.52 -9.18
N ASN A 219 -11.94 -14.51 -9.77
CA ASN A 219 -12.11 -14.74 -11.23
C ASN A 219 -10.81 -14.52 -12.02
N LEU A 220 -9.66 -14.96 -11.48
CA LEU A 220 -8.37 -14.80 -12.10
C LEU A 220 -8.24 -15.74 -13.31
N GLN A 221 -7.94 -15.17 -14.46
CA GLN A 221 -7.64 -15.95 -15.66
C GLN A 221 -6.38 -16.81 -15.48
N PRO A 222 -6.22 -17.90 -16.25
CA PRO A 222 -4.96 -18.65 -16.27
C PRO A 222 -3.78 -17.75 -16.58
N ALA A 223 -2.64 -17.97 -15.91
CA ALA A 223 -1.45 -17.17 -16.18
C ALA A 223 -0.95 -17.44 -17.60
N SER A 224 -0.67 -16.38 -18.35
CA SER A 224 -0.03 -16.53 -19.65
C SER A 224 1.40 -17.08 -19.49
N PRO A 225 1.77 -18.15 -20.21
CA PRO A 225 3.13 -18.67 -20.15
C PRO A 225 4.19 -17.67 -20.65
N SER A 226 3.80 -16.74 -21.54
CA SER A 226 4.71 -15.73 -22.11
C SER A 226 5.40 -14.88 -21.06
N VAL A 227 4.68 -14.49 -19.99
CA VAL A 227 5.23 -13.68 -18.90
C VAL A 227 6.34 -14.42 -18.12
N TYR A 228 6.21 -15.74 -18.00
CA TYR A 228 7.22 -16.59 -17.36
C TYR A 228 8.47 -16.78 -18.24
N ILE A 229 8.31 -16.86 -19.58
CA ILE A 229 9.42 -17.00 -20.51
C ILE A 229 10.39 -15.83 -20.35
N ILE A 230 9.90 -14.61 -20.40
CA ILE A 230 10.69 -13.38 -20.23
C ILE A 230 11.53 -13.43 -18.95
N ARG A 231 10.92 -13.85 -17.86
CA ARG A 231 11.60 -13.95 -16.58
C ARG A 231 12.66 -15.04 -16.57
N PHE A 232 12.34 -16.24 -17.06
CA PHE A 232 13.28 -17.36 -17.07
C PHE A 232 14.45 -17.11 -18.00
N CYS A 233 14.23 -16.48 -19.15
CA CYS A 233 15.32 -16.07 -20.03
C CYS A 233 16.28 -15.09 -19.34
N ARG A 234 15.78 -14.17 -18.56
CA ARG A 234 16.61 -13.24 -17.77
C ARG A 234 17.36 -13.95 -16.63
N GLU A 235 16.71 -14.86 -15.91
CA GLU A 235 17.34 -15.63 -14.83
C GLU A 235 18.45 -16.56 -15.34
N LEU A 236 18.33 -17.04 -16.60
CA LEU A 236 19.31 -17.89 -17.26
C LEU A 236 20.30 -17.11 -18.12
N GLU A 237 20.23 -15.78 -18.13
CA GLU A 237 21.08 -14.88 -18.94
C GLU A 237 21.09 -15.25 -20.43
N LEU A 238 19.94 -15.69 -20.96
CA LEU A 238 19.81 -16.09 -22.35
C LEU A 238 19.70 -14.85 -23.28
N PRO A 239 20.22 -14.94 -24.53
CA PRO A 239 20.09 -13.85 -25.50
C PRO A 239 18.64 -13.65 -25.94
N GLY A 240 18.28 -12.41 -26.34
CA GLY A 240 16.91 -12.03 -26.70
C GLY A 240 16.31 -12.80 -27.88
N ASP A 241 17.16 -13.34 -28.77
CA ASP A 241 16.70 -14.18 -29.89
C ASP A 241 16.03 -15.48 -29.42
N VAL A 242 16.50 -16.03 -28.28
CA VAL A 242 15.91 -17.23 -27.67
C VAL A 242 14.55 -16.89 -27.05
N GLU A 243 14.43 -15.72 -26.44
CA GLU A 243 13.14 -15.21 -25.88
C GLU A 243 12.10 -15.06 -27.01
N ASN A 244 12.48 -14.42 -28.12
CA ASN A 244 11.59 -14.22 -29.27
C ASN A 244 11.15 -15.54 -29.91
N THR A 245 12.09 -16.49 -30.07
CA THR A 245 11.78 -17.84 -30.60
C THR A 245 10.85 -18.61 -29.66
N ALA A 246 11.08 -18.55 -28.35
CA ALA A 246 10.22 -19.21 -27.38
C ALA A 246 8.78 -18.63 -27.39
N ILE A 247 8.63 -17.30 -27.51
CA ILE A 247 7.33 -16.64 -27.63
C ILE A 247 6.66 -17.01 -28.96
N SER A 248 7.40 -17.10 -30.07
CA SER A 248 6.85 -17.49 -31.36
C SER A 248 6.32 -18.91 -31.39
N ILE A 249 7.03 -19.86 -30.75
CA ILE A 249 6.59 -21.25 -30.59
C ILE A 249 5.32 -21.34 -29.75
N LEU A 250 5.21 -20.51 -28.73
CA LEU A 250 4.06 -20.50 -27.82
C LEU A 250 2.79 -19.95 -28.49
N ASN A 251 2.92 -19.10 -29.50
CA ASN A 251 1.82 -18.51 -30.27
C ASN A 251 1.39 -19.35 -31.47
N GLN A 252 2.08 -20.43 -31.79
CA GLN A 252 1.70 -21.45 -32.77
C GLN A 252 0.70 -22.45 -32.19
#